data_62fd89e7d0b5ac00675748b1beb8d13e
#
_entry.id   62fd89e7d0b5ac00675748b1beb8d13e
#
_cell.length_a   1.000
_cell.length_b   1.000
_cell.length_c   1.000
_cell.angle_alpha   90.00
_cell.angle_beta   90.00
_cell.angle_gamma   90.00
#
_symmetry.space_group_name_H-M   'P 1'
#
loop_
_entity.id
_entity.type
_entity.pdbx_description
1 polymer ?
#
loop_
_entity_poly.entity_id
_entity_poly.type
_entity_poly.pdbx_seq_one_letter_code
_entity_poly.pdbx_strand_id
1 'polypeptide(L)'
;MRAIINQVFHNARVDIPSSIVETTSIMTLLSLVQQTDMLGVTPVSVVEDYPGRDLLAVLPIKFEARLPPFGLITRRHRIQSSAMQAFMNSVRAEHALSK
;
A
#
# COMPACT_ATOMS: atom_id res chain seq x y z
N MET A 1 -4.35 6.43 2.91
CA MET A 1 -5.09 5.54 1.98
C MET A 1 -6.52 5.99 1.73
N ARG A 2 -7.31 6.26 2.78
CA ARG A 2 -8.72 6.67 2.62
C ARG A 2 -8.92 7.90 1.71
N ALA A 3 -8.10 8.93 1.89
CA ALA A 3 -8.18 10.14 1.06
C ALA A 3 -7.98 9.84 -0.44
N ILE A 4 -7.10 8.91 -0.76
CA ILE A 4 -6.83 8.48 -2.14
C ILE A 4 -8.04 7.74 -2.70
N ILE A 5 -8.63 6.85 -1.93
CA ILE A 5 -9.84 6.11 -2.33
C ILE A 5 -11.01 7.06 -2.55
N ASN A 6 -11.23 7.98 -1.62
CA ASN A 6 -12.28 8.99 -1.76
C ASN A 6 -12.09 9.84 -3.02
N GLN A 7 -10.85 10.18 -3.35
CA GLN A 7 -10.54 10.94 -4.56
C GLN A 7 -10.87 10.16 -5.83
N VAL A 8 -10.62 8.84 -5.84
CA VAL A 8 -10.96 7.98 -6.97
C VAL A 8 -12.47 7.95 -7.21
N PHE A 9 -13.27 7.76 -6.16
CA PHE A 9 -14.72 7.80 -6.26
C PHE A 9 -15.23 9.16 -6.72
N HIS A 10 -14.67 10.24 -6.17
CA HIS A 10 -15.00 11.60 -6.58
C HIS A 10 -14.71 11.85 -8.06
N ASN A 11 -13.52 11.46 -8.54
CA ASN A 11 -13.13 11.61 -9.93
C ASN A 11 -14.01 10.80 -10.88
N ALA A 12 -14.46 9.63 -10.45
CA ALA A 12 -15.37 8.77 -11.21
C ALA A 12 -16.84 9.22 -11.13
N ARG A 13 -17.15 10.25 -10.32
CA ARG A 13 -18.52 10.72 -10.06
C ARG A 13 -19.43 9.62 -9.54
N VAL A 14 -18.90 8.77 -8.69
CA VAL A 14 -19.60 7.67 -8.03
C VAL A 14 -19.65 7.93 -6.53
N ASP A 15 -20.79 7.64 -5.92
CA ASP A 15 -20.94 7.81 -4.48
C ASP A 15 -20.05 6.83 -3.70
N ILE A 16 -19.49 7.32 -2.61
CA ILE A 16 -18.71 6.47 -1.70
C ILE A 16 -19.67 5.49 -1.03
N PRO A 17 -19.32 4.19 -0.97
CA PRO A 17 -20.15 3.21 -0.27
C PRO A 17 -20.39 3.61 1.18
N SER A 18 -21.61 3.39 1.66
CA SER A 18 -21.99 3.68 3.04
C SER A 18 -21.46 2.64 4.04
N SER A 19 -21.27 1.42 3.58
CA SER A 19 -20.82 0.29 4.40
C SER A 19 -19.33 0.09 4.25
N ILE A 20 -18.55 0.75 5.13
CA ILE A 20 -17.09 0.75 5.08
C ILE A 20 -16.54 0.26 6.41
N VAL A 21 -15.54 -0.62 6.34
CA VAL A 21 -14.69 -0.98 7.49
C VAL A 21 -13.30 -0.38 7.25
N GLU A 22 -12.80 0.35 8.23
CA GLU A 22 -11.45 0.92 8.20
C GLU A 22 -10.54 0.14 9.16
N THR A 23 -9.34 -0.16 8.69
CA THR A 23 -8.31 -0.79 9.49
C THR A 23 -6.94 -0.33 9.03
N THR A 24 -6.00 -0.23 9.97
CA THR A 24 -4.58 0.00 9.68
C THR A 24 -3.80 -1.31 9.55
N SER A 25 -4.44 -2.44 9.86
CA SER A 25 -3.82 -3.76 9.79
C SER A 25 -4.05 -4.41 8.44
N ILE A 26 -2.98 -4.65 7.72
CA ILE A 26 -2.99 -5.39 6.44
C ILE A 26 -3.54 -6.82 6.65
N MET A 27 -3.15 -7.47 7.74
CA MET A 27 -3.61 -8.83 8.03
C MET A 27 -5.12 -8.89 8.28
N THR A 28 -5.67 -7.90 8.97
CA THR A 28 -7.12 -7.77 9.17
C THR A 28 -7.84 -7.54 7.84
N LEU A 29 -7.31 -6.67 6.99
CA LEU A 29 -7.85 -6.40 5.67
C LEU A 29 -7.92 -7.68 4.84
N LEU A 30 -6.81 -8.41 4.74
CA LEU A 30 -6.74 -9.66 3.97
C LEU A 30 -7.67 -10.74 4.54
N SER A 31 -7.77 -10.85 5.86
CA SER A 31 -8.71 -11.76 6.52
C SER A 31 -10.16 -11.45 6.19
N LEU A 32 -10.55 -10.19 6.25
CA LEU A 32 -11.91 -9.77 5.93
C LEU A 32 -12.27 -10.08 4.47
N VAL A 33 -11.34 -9.81 3.55
CA VAL A 33 -11.55 -10.09 2.12
C VAL A 33 -11.70 -11.59 1.87
N GLN A 34 -10.92 -12.43 2.56
CA GLN A 34 -10.99 -13.89 2.41
C GLN A 34 -12.25 -14.50 3.02
N GLN A 35 -12.75 -13.95 4.11
CA GLN A 35 -13.82 -14.56 4.91
C GLN A 35 -15.20 -13.93 4.66
N THR A 36 -15.28 -12.88 3.89
CA THR A 36 -16.53 -12.15 3.61
C THR A 36 -16.63 -11.80 2.13
N ASP A 37 -17.72 -11.20 1.73
CA ASP A 37 -17.92 -10.66 0.39
C ASP A 37 -17.38 -9.24 0.22
N MET A 38 -16.58 -8.77 1.17
CA MET A 38 -16.00 -7.43 1.13
C MET A 38 -14.88 -7.33 0.10
N LEU A 39 -14.79 -6.17 -0.51
CA LEU A 39 -13.66 -5.79 -1.37
C LEU A 39 -12.64 -5.01 -0.54
N GLY A 40 -11.37 -5.24 -0.80
CA GLY A 40 -10.28 -4.50 -0.18
C GLY A 40 -9.48 -3.70 -1.20
N VAL A 41 -8.89 -2.62 -0.75
CA VAL A 41 -7.95 -1.82 -1.55
C VAL A 41 -6.60 -1.82 -0.85
N THR A 42 -5.59 -2.28 -1.56
CA THR A 42 -4.22 -2.37 -1.06
C THR A 42 -3.26 -2.27 -2.24
N PRO A 43 -2.00 -1.89 -2.04
CA PRO A 43 -1.00 -1.99 -3.11
C PRO A 43 -0.90 -3.42 -3.65
N VAL A 44 -0.73 -3.55 -4.96
CA VAL A 44 -0.64 -4.87 -5.61
C VAL A 44 0.50 -5.71 -5.04
N SER A 45 1.63 -5.09 -4.72
CA SER A 45 2.78 -5.76 -4.10
C SER A 45 2.43 -6.49 -2.80
N VAL A 46 1.48 -5.97 -2.02
CA VAL A 46 1.03 -6.64 -0.79
C VAL A 46 0.37 -7.98 -1.11
N VAL A 47 -0.42 -8.03 -2.18
CA VAL A 47 -1.08 -9.28 -2.62
C VAL A 47 -0.06 -10.25 -3.22
N GLU A 48 0.86 -9.76 -4.04
CA GLU A 48 1.88 -10.58 -4.70
C GLU A 48 2.81 -11.26 -3.70
N ASP A 49 3.19 -10.56 -2.64
CA ASP A 49 4.08 -11.07 -1.59
C ASP A 49 3.35 -11.89 -0.50
N TYR A 50 2.02 -11.89 -0.53
CA TYR A 50 1.23 -12.57 0.50
C TYR A 50 1.22 -14.09 0.27
N PRO A 51 1.58 -14.90 1.29
CA PRO A 51 1.59 -16.36 1.15
C PRO A 51 0.24 -16.97 0.79
N GLY A 52 -0.87 -16.34 1.19
CA GLY A 52 -2.24 -16.74 0.89
C GLY A 52 -2.82 -16.15 -0.39
N ARG A 53 -2.01 -15.64 -1.29
CA ARG A 53 -2.46 -14.97 -2.52
C ARG A 53 -3.38 -15.82 -3.40
N ASP A 54 -3.29 -17.14 -3.32
CA ASP A 54 -4.14 -18.05 -4.07
C ASP A 54 -5.61 -17.99 -3.63
N LEU A 55 -5.88 -17.42 -2.45
CA LEU A 55 -7.23 -17.18 -1.93
C LEU A 55 -7.76 -15.79 -2.29
N LEU A 56 -6.99 -15.02 -3.02
CA LEU A 56 -7.31 -13.65 -3.39
C LEU A 56 -7.37 -13.52 -4.92
N ALA A 57 -8.23 -12.64 -5.39
CA ALA A 57 -8.29 -12.27 -6.80
C ALA A 57 -8.16 -10.76 -6.94
N VAL A 58 -7.27 -10.32 -7.81
CA VAL A 58 -7.18 -8.91 -8.19
C VAL A 58 -8.21 -8.64 -9.28
N LEU A 59 -9.15 -7.75 -9.02
CA LEU A 59 -10.18 -7.39 -9.99
C LEU A 59 -9.56 -6.63 -11.17
N PRO A 60 -9.96 -6.90 -12.40
CA PRO A 60 -9.47 -6.22 -13.58
C PRO A 60 -10.11 -4.82 -13.74
N ILE A 61 -10.03 -4.02 -12.69
CA ILE A 61 -10.56 -2.67 -12.63
C ILE A 61 -9.40 -1.68 -12.71
N LYS A 62 -9.53 -0.71 -13.58
CA LYS A 62 -8.58 0.39 -13.67
C LYS A 62 -8.80 1.35 -12.49
N PHE A 63 -7.97 1.22 -11.48
CA PHE A 63 -8.04 2.03 -10.28
C PHE A 63 -6.90 3.07 -10.33
N GLU A 64 -7.24 4.27 -10.78
CA GLU A 64 -6.26 5.35 -10.96
C GLU A 64 -5.92 6.02 -9.61
N ALA A 65 -5.29 5.26 -8.73
CA ALA A 65 -4.76 5.77 -7.50
C ALA A 65 -3.26 5.50 -7.41
N ARG A 66 -2.49 6.53 -7.10
CA ARG A 66 -1.07 6.40 -6.81
C ARG A 66 -0.80 6.83 -5.39
N LEU A 67 -0.06 6.01 -4.67
CA LEU A 67 0.45 6.42 -3.37
C LEU A 67 1.47 7.55 -3.57
N PRO A 68 1.46 8.55 -2.69
CA PRO A 68 2.51 9.56 -2.72
C PRO A 68 3.87 8.88 -2.46
N PRO A 69 4.95 9.43 -3.02
CA PRO A 69 6.28 8.89 -2.76
C PRO A 69 6.61 9.00 -1.27
N PHE A 70 7.34 8.03 -0.76
CA PHE A 70 7.91 8.07 0.58
C PHE A 70 9.43 8.06 0.48
N GLY A 71 10.10 8.52 1.51
CA GLY A 71 11.54 8.64 1.48
C GLY A 71 12.17 8.51 2.85
N LEU A 72 13.49 8.49 2.86
CA LEU A 72 14.27 8.49 4.09
C LEU A 72 14.42 9.92 4.57
N ILE A 73 14.09 10.15 5.83
CA ILE A 73 14.22 11.46 6.48
C ILE A 73 15.36 11.36 7.49
N THR A 74 16.34 12.24 7.33
CA THR A 74 17.48 12.32 8.24
C THR A 74 17.65 13.75 8.74
N ARG A 75 18.33 13.90 9.86
CA ARG A 75 18.64 15.23 10.39
C ARG A 75 19.69 15.92 9.50
N ARG A 76 19.42 17.16 9.12
CA ARG A 76 20.33 17.96 8.31
C ARG A 76 21.66 18.19 9.04
N HIS A 77 22.76 18.17 8.32
CA HIS A 77 24.12 18.46 8.81
C HIS A 77 24.59 17.52 9.93
N ARG A 78 24.03 16.33 10.06
CA ARG A 78 24.50 15.34 11.00
C ARG A 78 25.27 14.22 10.29
N ILE A 79 26.41 13.85 10.85
CA ILE A 79 27.18 12.70 10.38
C ILE A 79 26.37 11.43 10.69
N GLN A 80 26.16 10.62 9.68
CA GLN A 80 25.47 9.34 9.82
C GLN A 80 26.44 8.27 10.31
N SER A 81 25.98 7.41 11.21
CA SER A 81 26.75 6.25 11.63
C SER A 81 26.94 5.26 10.45
N SER A 82 27.96 4.40 10.55
CA SER A 82 28.18 3.37 9.54
C SER A 82 26.98 2.41 9.40
N ALA A 83 26.31 2.11 10.50
CA ALA A 83 25.10 1.29 10.50
C ALA A 83 23.94 1.99 9.75
N MET A 84 23.76 3.29 9.97
CA MET A 84 22.77 4.07 9.25
C MET A 84 23.08 4.15 7.76
N GLN A 85 24.33 4.36 7.39
CA GLN A 85 24.76 4.36 5.99
C GLN A 85 24.48 3.01 5.32
N ALA A 86 24.80 1.90 5.98
CA ALA A 86 24.54 0.56 5.47
C ALA A 86 23.03 0.32 5.25
N PHE A 87 22.20 0.74 6.20
CA PHE A 87 20.74 0.65 6.07
C PHE A 87 20.22 1.46 4.88
N MET A 88 20.64 2.72 4.78
CA MET A 88 20.23 3.60 3.67
C MET A 88 20.63 3.04 2.31
N ASN A 89 21.84 2.49 2.20
CA ASN A 89 22.34 1.88 0.99
C ASN A 89 21.52 0.63 0.62
N SER A 90 21.16 -0.19 1.61
CA SER A 90 20.31 -1.37 1.41
C SER A 90 18.92 -0.99 0.90
N VAL A 91 18.30 0.04 1.47
CA VAL A 91 16.99 0.53 1.04
C VAL A 91 17.05 1.05 -0.40
N ARG A 92 18.08 1.80 -0.75
CA ARG A 92 18.26 2.30 -2.12
C ARG A 92 18.48 1.19 -3.13
N ALA A 93 19.28 0.18 -2.77
CA ALA A 93 19.51 -0.98 -3.62
C ALA A 93 18.22 -1.77 -3.87
N GLU A 94 17.42 -2.01 -2.84
CA GLU A 94 16.14 -2.69 -2.94
C GLU A 94 15.15 -1.91 -3.80
N HIS A 95 15.08 -0.60 -3.62
CA HIS A 95 14.23 0.27 -4.45
C HIS A 95 14.63 0.22 -5.93
N ALA A 96 15.91 0.18 -6.23
CA ALA A 96 16.40 0.07 -7.60
C ALA A 96 16.01 -1.27 -8.25
N LEU A 97 15.99 -2.37 -7.46
CA LEU A 97 15.58 -3.69 -7.94
C LEU A 97 14.07 -3.82 -8.16
N SER A 98 13.26 -3.06 -7.44
CA SER A 98 11.80 -3.12 -7.51
C SER A 98 11.18 -2.30 -8.64
N LYS A 99 11.99 -1.55 -9.38
CA LYS A 99 11.54 -0.76 -10.54
C LYS A 99 11.37 -1.61 -11.81
#